data_c544d580dcd36d5d67416b3398c4c641
#
_entry.id   c544d580dcd36d5d67416b3398c4c641
#
_cell.length_a   1.000
_cell.length_b   1.000
_cell.length_c   1.000
_cell.angle_alpha   90.00
_cell.angle_beta   90.00
_cell.angle_gamma   90.00
#
_symmetry.space_group_name_H-M   'P 1'
#
loop_
_entity.id
_entity.type
_entity.pdbx_description
1 polymer ?
#
loop_
_entity_poly.entity_id
_entity_poly.type
_entity_poly.pdbx_seq_one_letter_code
_entity_poly.pdbx_strand_id
1 'polypeptide(L)'
;RCMAISVAVLVGEAGDRIVPKLAERARALKIKDPMALDAEMGPIVTRQALERIEGYIELGVQEGAQLVVDGRGHRVPGLEGGFFTGGTLFDHVTPAMRIYKEEIFGPVLSCVRVHDLAEALQLINAHEFGNGVACYTSDGNAAREFARRVQVGMVGINVPIPVPMAWHGFGGWKRSLFGDMHAYGEEGVRFYTKQKSVMQRWPQSIAKGAEFAMPTAS
;
A
#
# COMPACT_ATOMS: atom_id res chain seq x y z
N ARG A 1 -1.61 -4.48 -8.97
CA ARG A 1 -2.78 -3.71 -8.49
C ARG A 1 -2.75 -3.51 -6.97
N CYS A 2 -2.35 -4.52 -6.22
CA CYS A 2 -2.35 -4.52 -4.76
C CYS A 2 -1.48 -3.42 -4.10
N MET A 3 -0.54 -2.82 -4.83
CA MET A 3 0.28 -1.70 -4.35
C MET A 3 -0.19 -0.33 -4.85
N ALA A 4 -1.30 -0.29 -5.61
CA ALA A 4 -1.86 0.98 -6.08
C ALA A 4 -2.33 1.85 -4.91
N ILE A 5 -2.10 3.16 -5.02
CA ILE A 5 -2.50 4.13 -4.00
C ILE A 5 -4.03 4.23 -3.95
N SER A 6 -4.62 4.06 -2.78
CA SER A 6 -6.06 4.20 -2.54
C SER A 6 -6.42 5.52 -1.85
N VAL A 7 -5.49 6.10 -1.09
CA VAL A 7 -5.70 7.34 -0.35
C VAL A 7 -4.55 8.31 -0.63
N ALA A 8 -4.88 9.55 -0.98
CA ALA A 8 -3.96 10.67 -1.06
C ALA A 8 -4.16 11.58 0.17
N VAL A 9 -3.15 11.68 1.03
CA VAL A 9 -3.16 12.59 2.18
C VAL A 9 -2.53 13.91 1.75
N LEU A 10 -3.33 14.96 1.71
CA LEU A 10 -2.98 16.28 1.17
C LEU A 10 -2.72 17.25 2.32
N VAL A 11 -1.45 17.63 2.49
CA VAL A 11 -0.98 18.43 3.62
C VAL A 11 -1.07 19.93 3.32
N GLY A 12 -1.68 20.70 4.21
CA GLY A 12 -1.85 22.14 4.07
C GLY A 12 -2.61 22.52 2.80
N GLU A 13 -2.09 23.46 2.04
CA GLU A 13 -2.70 23.95 0.79
C GLU A 13 -2.50 23.01 -0.42
N ALA A 14 -1.85 21.85 -0.23
CA ALA A 14 -1.57 20.93 -1.34
C ALA A 14 -2.87 20.46 -2.02
N GLY A 15 -3.97 20.31 -1.25
CA GLY A 15 -5.26 19.89 -1.78
C GLY A 15 -5.79 20.81 -2.87
N ASP A 16 -5.72 22.11 -2.67
CA ASP A 16 -6.27 23.10 -3.60
C ASP A 16 -5.53 23.11 -4.94
N ARG A 17 -4.27 22.74 -4.94
CA ARG A 17 -3.43 22.67 -6.15
C ARG A 17 -3.47 21.31 -6.83
N ILE A 18 -3.62 20.22 -6.07
CA ILE A 18 -3.48 18.85 -6.56
C ILE A 18 -4.81 18.27 -7.00
N VAL A 19 -5.89 18.48 -6.25
CA VAL A 19 -7.22 17.89 -6.56
C VAL A 19 -7.72 18.26 -7.96
N PRO A 20 -7.65 19.53 -8.43
CA PRO A 20 -8.06 19.86 -9.79
C PRO A 20 -7.26 19.11 -10.86
N LYS A 21 -5.94 18.94 -10.66
CA LYS A 21 -5.07 18.19 -11.59
C LYS A 21 -5.37 16.69 -11.58
N LEU A 22 -5.67 16.13 -10.41
CA LEU A 22 -6.09 14.74 -10.29
C LEU A 22 -7.44 14.52 -10.99
N ALA A 23 -8.37 15.46 -10.84
CA ALA A 23 -9.67 15.40 -11.50
C ALA A 23 -9.54 15.42 -13.03
N GLU A 24 -8.68 16.28 -13.57
CA GLU A 24 -8.37 16.32 -15.00
C GLU A 24 -7.82 14.97 -15.48
N ARG A 25 -6.83 14.43 -14.76
CA ARG A 25 -6.22 13.13 -15.08
C ARG A 25 -7.21 11.98 -14.98
N ALA A 26 -8.05 11.95 -13.95
CA ALA A 26 -9.06 10.92 -13.78
C ALA A 26 -10.08 10.91 -14.94
N ARG A 27 -10.51 12.10 -15.40
CA ARG A 27 -11.42 12.22 -16.57
C ARG A 27 -10.76 11.83 -17.89
N ALA A 28 -9.45 12.07 -18.01
CA ALA A 28 -8.68 11.81 -19.21
C ALA A 28 -8.20 10.36 -19.35
N LEU A 29 -8.43 9.51 -18.36
CA LEU A 29 -8.02 8.09 -18.40
C LEU A 29 -8.59 7.38 -19.63
N LYS A 30 -7.70 6.76 -20.40
CA LYS A 30 -8.06 5.99 -21.60
C LYS A 30 -8.48 4.58 -21.22
N ILE A 31 -9.76 4.43 -20.92
CA ILE A 31 -10.35 3.15 -20.54
C ILE A 31 -10.92 2.53 -21.82
N LYS A 32 -10.32 1.44 -22.27
CA LYS A 32 -10.54 0.86 -23.59
C LYS A 32 -10.43 -0.65 -23.58
N ASP A 33 -10.56 -1.26 -24.75
CA ASP A 33 -10.12 -2.63 -24.99
C ASP A 33 -8.66 -2.78 -24.55
N PRO A 34 -8.33 -3.73 -23.66
CA PRO A 34 -6.97 -3.94 -23.16
C PRO A 34 -5.98 -4.34 -24.27
N MET A 35 -6.44 -4.73 -25.45
CA MET A 35 -5.59 -5.00 -26.62
C MET A 35 -5.19 -3.72 -27.37
N ALA A 36 -5.82 -2.59 -27.09
CA ALA A 36 -5.43 -1.30 -27.68
C ALA A 36 -4.13 -0.81 -27.03
N LEU A 37 -3.12 -0.47 -27.85
CA LEU A 37 -1.79 -0.08 -27.38
C LEU A 37 -1.77 1.19 -26.51
N ASP A 38 -2.77 2.05 -26.67
CA ASP A 38 -2.92 3.28 -25.90
C ASP A 38 -3.92 3.16 -24.73
N ALA A 39 -4.38 1.94 -24.41
CA ALA A 39 -5.24 1.72 -23.25
C ALA A 39 -4.42 1.88 -21.95
N GLU A 40 -4.91 2.71 -21.04
CA GLU A 40 -4.33 2.89 -19.70
C GLU A 40 -5.01 1.98 -18.68
N MET A 41 -6.27 1.65 -18.90
CA MET A 41 -7.01 0.71 -18.09
C MET A 41 -7.99 -0.11 -18.95
N GLY A 42 -8.08 -1.40 -18.68
CA GLY A 42 -9.07 -2.32 -19.24
C GLY A 42 -10.28 -2.51 -18.31
N PRO A 43 -11.07 -3.59 -18.50
CA PRO A 43 -12.25 -3.86 -17.69
C PRO A 43 -11.87 -4.29 -16.26
N ILE A 44 -12.85 -4.15 -15.38
CA ILE A 44 -12.83 -4.78 -14.05
C ILE A 44 -12.93 -6.31 -14.23
N VAL A 45 -12.31 -7.05 -13.31
CA VAL A 45 -12.11 -8.50 -13.42
C VAL A 45 -13.40 -9.31 -13.49
N THR A 46 -14.47 -8.87 -12.80
CA THR A 46 -15.78 -9.53 -12.77
C THR A 46 -16.90 -8.52 -12.61
N ARG A 47 -18.13 -8.91 -13.00
CA ARG A 47 -19.35 -8.12 -12.73
C ARG A 47 -19.53 -7.84 -11.24
N GLN A 48 -19.34 -8.84 -10.39
CA GLN A 48 -19.45 -8.68 -8.95
C GLN A 48 -18.44 -7.66 -8.38
N ALA A 49 -17.22 -7.64 -8.91
CA ALA A 49 -16.23 -6.63 -8.52
C ALA A 49 -16.65 -5.23 -8.97
N LEU A 50 -17.21 -5.08 -10.18
CA LEU A 50 -17.73 -3.80 -10.67
C LEU A 50 -18.88 -3.30 -9.76
N GLU A 51 -19.86 -4.14 -9.48
CA GLU A 51 -20.99 -3.81 -8.61
C GLU A 51 -20.54 -3.39 -7.20
N ARG A 52 -19.54 -4.08 -6.65
CA ARG A 52 -18.94 -3.73 -5.37
C ARG A 52 -18.24 -2.37 -5.43
N ILE A 53 -17.46 -2.08 -6.45
CA ILE A 53 -16.76 -0.79 -6.63
C ILE A 53 -17.78 0.35 -6.75
N GLU A 54 -18.79 0.20 -7.59
CA GLU A 54 -19.84 1.21 -7.77
C GLU A 54 -20.67 1.40 -6.49
N GLY A 55 -20.89 0.34 -5.72
CA GLY A 55 -21.51 0.42 -4.39
C GLY A 55 -20.69 1.23 -3.39
N TYR A 56 -19.35 1.12 -3.43
CA TYR A 56 -18.50 1.98 -2.60
C TYR A 56 -18.50 3.44 -3.06
N ILE A 57 -18.62 3.70 -4.36
CA ILE A 57 -18.75 5.08 -4.86
C ILE A 57 -20.05 5.69 -4.35
N GLU A 58 -21.16 4.96 -4.42
CA GLU A 58 -22.44 5.39 -3.86
C GLU A 58 -22.35 5.64 -2.35
N LEU A 59 -21.73 4.70 -1.63
CA LEU A 59 -21.53 4.81 -0.19
C LEU A 59 -20.70 6.06 0.19
N GLY A 60 -19.65 6.38 -0.56
CA GLY A 60 -18.84 7.56 -0.32
C GLY A 60 -19.65 8.86 -0.42
N VAL A 61 -20.58 8.92 -1.38
CA VAL A 61 -21.53 10.06 -1.51
C VAL A 61 -22.46 10.10 -0.29
N GLN A 62 -23.02 8.96 0.12
CA GLN A 62 -23.92 8.87 1.27
C GLN A 62 -23.23 9.23 2.60
N GLU A 63 -21.93 8.90 2.73
CA GLU A 63 -21.11 9.26 3.89
C GLU A 63 -20.69 10.74 3.91
N GLY A 64 -20.98 11.49 2.83
CA GLY A 64 -20.73 12.93 2.75
C GLY A 64 -19.37 13.31 2.15
N ALA A 65 -18.65 12.37 1.53
CA ALA A 65 -17.47 12.70 0.76
C ALA A 65 -17.83 13.50 -0.50
N GLN A 66 -16.99 14.44 -0.89
CA GLN A 66 -17.20 15.23 -2.10
C GLN A 66 -16.79 14.41 -3.34
N LEU A 67 -17.76 13.99 -4.14
CA LEU A 67 -17.51 13.34 -5.41
C LEU A 67 -17.06 14.37 -6.46
N VAL A 68 -15.76 14.38 -6.77
CA VAL A 68 -15.14 15.32 -7.73
C VAL A 68 -15.20 14.78 -9.16
N VAL A 69 -14.98 13.48 -9.31
CA VAL A 69 -15.12 12.78 -10.58
C VAL A 69 -15.88 11.49 -10.33
N ASP A 70 -16.94 11.25 -11.10
CA ASP A 70 -17.72 10.03 -11.06
C ASP A 70 -17.37 9.15 -12.26
N GLY A 71 -16.82 7.98 -12.00
CA GLY A 71 -16.44 7.01 -13.02
C GLY A 71 -17.55 6.02 -13.38
N ARG A 72 -18.66 6.01 -12.67
CA ARG A 72 -19.76 5.07 -12.89
C ARG A 72 -20.38 5.24 -14.27
N GLY A 73 -20.91 4.16 -14.81
CA GLY A 73 -21.60 4.18 -16.09
C GLY A 73 -20.71 4.36 -17.31
N HIS A 74 -19.40 4.26 -17.17
CA HIS A 74 -18.48 4.32 -18.31
C HIS A 74 -18.75 3.17 -19.29
N ARG A 75 -18.78 3.49 -20.59
CA ARG A 75 -19.02 2.54 -21.68
C ARG A 75 -17.87 2.56 -22.67
N VAL A 76 -17.52 1.38 -23.18
CA VAL A 76 -16.54 1.24 -24.26
C VAL A 76 -17.28 0.75 -25.50
N PRO A 77 -17.32 1.55 -26.58
CA PRO A 77 -18.03 1.18 -27.83
C PRO A 77 -17.54 -0.16 -28.37
N GLY A 78 -18.48 -1.04 -28.70
CA GLY A 78 -18.20 -2.40 -29.19
C GLY A 78 -17.91 -3.43 -28.08
N LEU A 79 -17.87 -3.01 -26.83
CA LEU A 79 -17.63 -3.89 -25.67
C LEU A 79 -18.66 -3.64 -24.55
N GLU A 80 -19.93 -3.42 -24.92
CA GLU A 80 -21.01 -3.05 -24.00
C GLU A 80 -21.31 -4.12 -22.95
N GLY A 81 -20.95 -5.37 -23.20
CA GLY A 81 -21.04 -6.48 -22.24
C GLY A 81 -19.87 -6.54 -21.25
N GLY A 82 -18.85 -5.70 -21.42
CA GLY A 82 -17.67 -5.66 -20.54
C GLY A 82 -17.94 -4.93 -19.21
N PHE A 83 -17.10 -5.20 -18.23
CA PHE A 83 -17.24 -4.67 -16.88
C PHE A 83 -16.38 -3.40 -16.71
N PHE A 84 -16.73 -2.33 -17.43
CA PHE A 84 -15.95 -1.09 -17.42
C PHE A 84 -16.50 -0.08 -16.40
N THR A 85 -15.60 0.64 -15.76
CA THR A 85 -15.89 1.83 -14.95
C THR A 85 -14.77 2.85 -15.14
N GLY A 86 -15.08 4.12 -15.00
CA GLY A 86 -14.12 5.22 -15.10
C GLY A 86 -13.31 5.44 -13.83
N GLY A 87 -12.36 6.36 -13.88
CA GLY A 87 -11.66 6.84 -12.69
C GLY A 87 -12.59 7.67 -11.81
N THR A 88 -12.63 7.38 -10.53
CA THR A 88 -13.41 8.12 -9.54
C THR A 88 -12.49 8.83 -8.57
N LEU A 89 -12.80 10.08 -8.25
CA LEU A 89 -12.06 10.90 -7.29
C LEU A 89 -13.01 11.48 -6.25
N PHE A 90 -12.69 11.20 -4.99
CA PHE A 90 -13.32 11.83 -3.83
C PHE A 90 -12.37 12.83 -3.18
N ASP A 91 -12.91 13.95 -2.70
CA ASP A 91 -12.24 14.90 -1.82
C ASP A 91 -12.98 15.01 -0.49
N HIS A 92 -12.34 15.63 0.51
CA HIS A 92 -12.88 15.77 1.87
C HIS A 92 -13.30 14.44 2.51
N VAL A 93 -12.60 13.37 2.18
CA VAL A 93 -12.79 12.07 2.83
C VAL A 93 -12.26 12.14 4.26
N THR A 94 -12.98 11.54 5.20
CA THR A 94 -12.57 11.49 6.61
C THR A 94 -12.22 10.07 7.06
N PRO A 95 -11.44 9.92 8.14
CA PRO A 95 -11.10 8.62 8.71
C PRO A 95 -12.29 7.81 9.22
N ALA A 96 -13.44 8.44 9.43
CA ALA A 96 -14.67 7.77 9.87
C ALA A 96 -15.34 6.99 8.73
N MET A 97 -15.16 7.42 7.50
CA MET A 97 -15.83 6.87 6.31
C MET A 97 -15.31 5.48 5.96
N ARG A 98 -16.19 4.62 5.49
CA ARG A 98 -15.85 3.25 5.05
C ARG A 98 -14.98 3.26 3.80
N ILE A 99 -15.17 4.22 2.89
CA ILE A 99 -14.33 4.39 1.70
C ILE A 99 -12.87 4.72 2.03
N TYR A 100 -12.57 5.19 3.26
CA TYR A 100 -11.22 5.34 3.78
C TYR A 100 -10.70 4.05 4.44
N LYS A 101 -11.56 3.36 5.20
CA LYS A 101 -11.17 2.22 6.04
C LYS A 101 -11.06 0.93 5.25
N GLU A 102 -11.94 0.74 4.27
CA GLU A 102 -12.11 -0.54 3.59
C GLU A 102 -11.45 -0.52 2.21
N GLU A 103 -10.91 -1.65 1.80
CA GLU A 103 -10.27 -1.82 0.50
C GLU A 103 -11.31 -1.88 -0.62
N ILE A 104 -11.38 -0.88 -1.49
CA ILE A 104 -12.30 -0.84 -2.62
C ILE A 104 -11.81 -1.74 -3.75
N PHE A 105 -10.52 -1.77 -4.01
CA PHE A 105 -9.87 -2.52 -5.08
C PHE A 105 -10.43 -2.18 -6.48
N GLY A 106 -10.52 -0.89 -6.77
CA GLY A 106 -11.03 -0.32 -8.01
C GLY A 106 -10.38 1.03 -8.32
N PRO A 107 -10.72 1.67 -9.46
CA PRO A 107 -10.16 2.95 -9.87
C PRO A 107 -10.80 4.12 -9.09
N VAL A 108 -10.72 4.07 -7.78
CA VAL A 108 -11.27 5.06 -6.85
C VAL A 108 -10.13 5.59 -5.99
N LEU A 109 -9.95 6.90 -6.00
CA LEU A 109 -8.96 7.60 -5.18
C LEU A 109 -9.69 8.49 -4.17
N SER A 110 -9.37 8.32 -2.89
CA SER A 110 -9.89 9.14 -1.79
C SER A 110 -8.84 10.17 -1.36
N CYS A 111 -9.21 11.45 -1.34
CA CYS A 111 -8.36 12.53 -0.84
C CYS A 111 -8.77 12.91 0.58
N VAL A 112 -7.82 12.83 1.51
CA VAL A 112 -7.96 13.30 2.89
C VAL A 112 -7.11 14.53 3.06
N ARG A 113 -7.69 15.60 3.57
CA ARG A 113 -6.97 16.85 3.83
C ARG A 113 -6.54 16.91 5.29
N VAL A 114 -5.30 17.28 5.53
CA VAL A 114 -4.70 17.43 6.86
C VAL A 114 -3.95 18.75 6.95
N HIS A 115 -3.80 19.27 8.14
CA HIS A 115 -3.20 20.59 8.37
C HIS A 115 -1.67 20.55 8.16
N ASP A 116 -1.00 19.54 8.72
CA ASP A 116 0.46 19.44 8.73
C ASP A 116 0.98 17.98 8.68
N LEU A 117 2.29 17.84 8.68
CA LEU A 117 2.96 16.54 8.68
C LEU A 117 2.65 15.70 9.94
N ALA A 118 2.45 16.33 11.09
CA ALA A 118 2.19 15.62 12.32
C ALA A 118 0.80 14.96 12.28
N GLU A 119 -0.19 15.67 11.78
CA GLU A 119 -1.54 15.14 11.56
C GLU A 119 -1.54 14.04 10.50
N ALA A 120 -0.79 14.22 9.40
CA ALA A 120 -0.62 13.18 8.39
C ALA A 120 -0.04 11.88 8.97
N LEU A 121 1.01 11.99 9.78
CA LEU A 121 1.62 10.85 10.46
C LEU A 121 0.66 10.18 11.44
N GLN A 122 -0.10 10.96 12.21
CA GLN A 122 -1.10 10.44 13.14
C GLN A 122 -2.17 9.66 12.38
N LEU A 123 -2.69 10.21 11.30
CA LEU A 123 -3.69 9.57 10.44
C LEU A 123 -3.20 8.23 9.90
N ILE A 124 -2.02 8.21 9.29
CA ILE A 124 -1.43 7.01 8.69
C ILE A 124 -1.13 5.96 9.76
N ASN A 125 -0.57 6.37 10.88
CA ASN A 125 -0.21 5.45 11.97
C ASN A 125 -1.42 4.86 12.70
N ALA A 126 -2.54 5.57 12.73
CA ALA A 126 -3.79 5.09 13.32
C ALA A 126 -4.53 4.07 12.45
N HIS A 127 -4.20 3.97 11.15
CA HIS A 127 -4.84 3.01 10.25
C HIS A 127 -4.45 1.57 10.63
N GLU A 128 -5.40 0.64 10.53
CA GLU A 128 -5.18 -0.78 10.87
C GLU A 128 -4.25 -1.51 9.89
N PHE A 129 -4.12 -1.01 8.66
CA PHE A 129 -3.20 -1.53 7.65
C PHE A 129 -1.96 -0.63 7.52
N GLY A 130 -0.82 -1.23 7.19
CA GLY A 130 0.45 -0.53 7.00
C GLY A 130 1.31 -1.21 5.93
N ASN A 131 0.78 -1.39 4.72
CA ASN A 131 1.50 -2.05 3.63
C ASN A 131 2.56 -1.16 3.01
N GLY A 132 2.17 -0.07 2.36
CA GLY A 132 3.08 0.83 1.70
C GLY A 132 2.59 2.27 1.72
N VAL A 133 3.53 3.22 1.78
CA VAL A 133 3.26 4.65 1.73
C VAL A 133 4.34 5.38 0.94
N ALA A 134 3.95 6.42 0.21
CA ALA A 134 4.88 7.33 -0.45
C ALA A 134 4.71 8.75 0.10
N CYS A 135 5.81 9.43 0.41
CA CYS A 135 5.85 10.83 0.79
C CYS A 135 6.53 11.64 -0.31
N TYR A 136 5.89 12.69 -0.76
CA TYR A 136 6.43 13.62 -1.75
C TYR A 136 6.74 14.95 -1.09
N THR A 137 8.01 15.30 -1.05
CA THR A 137 8.49 16.54 -0.44
C THR A 137 9.84 16.96 -1.02
N SER A 138 10.10 18.25 -1.05
CA SER A 138 11.44 18.80 -1.31
C SER A 138 12.23 19.10 -0.03
N ASP A 139 11.60 18.97 1.16
CA ASP A 139 12.25 19.17 2.45
C ASP A 139 12.85 17.87 2.98
N GLY A 140 14.19 17.83 3.04
CA GLY A 140 14.92 16.67 3.53
C GLY A 140 14.68 16.38 5.02
N ASN A 141 14.29 17.36 5.85
CA ASN A 141 13.95 17.12 7.26
C ASN A 141 12.59 16.44 7.36
N ALA A 142 11.59 16.93 6.62
CA ALA A 142 10.27 16.32 6.54
C ALA A 142 10.38 14.86 6.03
N ALA A 143 11.20 14.61 5.02
CA ALA A 143 11.44 13.28 4.48
C ALA A 143 12.01 12.31 5.53
N ARG A 144 13.05 12.73 6.26
CA ARG A 144 13.67 11.92 7.33
C ARG A 144 12.72 11.68 8.49
N GLU A 145 12.01 12.72 8.93
CA GLU A 145 11.05 12.62 10.02
C GLU A 145 9.88 11.71 9.65
N PHE A 146 9.37 11.81 8.44
CA PHE A 146 8.35 10.92 7.92
C PHE A 146 8.80 9.47 7.91
N ALA A 147 9.95 9.17 7.28
CA ALA A 147 10.47 7.81 7.18
C ALA A 147 10.75 7.17 8.54
N ARG A 148 11.20 7.98 9.53
CA ARG A 148 11.49 7.51 10.89
C ARG A 148 10.23 7.20 11.70
N ARG A 149 9.15 7.97 11.51
CA ARG A 149 7.96 7.91 12.39
C ARG A 149 6.78 7.13 11.81
N VAL A 150 6.73 6.94 10.50
CA VAL A 150 5.62 6.24 9.88
C VAL A 150 5.67 4.75 10.20
N GLN A 151 4.53 4.18 10.58
CA GLN A 151 4.39 2.77 10.98
C GLN A 151 3.82 1.95 9.81
N VAL A 152 4.63 1.81 8.77
CA VAL A 152 4.28 1.12 7.53
C VAL A 152 5.49 0.32 7.06
N GLY A 153 5.27 -0.83 6.45
CA GLY A 153 6.34 -1.76 6.07
C GLY A 153 7.22 -1.29 4.91
N MET A 154 6.65 -0.59 3.94
CA MET A 154 7.38 -0.10 2.77
C MET A 154 7.17 1.40 2.60
N VAL A 155 8.25 2.17 2.56
CA VAL A 155 8.23 3.64 2.52
C VAL A 155 8.99 4.13 1.30
N GLY A 156 8.33 4.95 0.47
CA GLY A 156 8.95 5.68 -0.63
C GLY A 156 9.08 7.17 -0.32
N ILE A 157 10.23 7.76 -0.58
CA ILE A 157 10.42 9.20 -0.56
C ILE A 157 10.59 9.68 -1.99
N ASN A 158 9.62 10.43 -2.49
CA ASN A 158 9.53 10.87 -3.89
C ASN A 158 9.53 9.70 -4.91
N VAL A 159 9.12 8.53 -4.45
CA VAL A 159 8.99 7.32 -5.26
C VAL A 159 7.56 6.80 -5.09
N PRO A 160 6.78 6.72 -6.18
CA PRO A 160 5.46 6.09 -6.14
C PRO A 160 5.61 4.58 -5.95
N ILE A 161 4.68 3.97 -5.25
CA ILE A 161 4.59 2.51 -5.12
C ILE A 161 5.95 1.90 -4.70
N PRO A 162 6.34 1.99 -3.41
CA PRO A 162 7.67 1.64 -2.92
C PRO A 162 7.88 0.12 -2.83
N VAL A 163 7.81 -0.57 -3.96
CA VAL A 163 8.10 -2.01 -4.03
C VAL A 163 9.61 -2.22 -4.04
N PRO A 164 10.18 -2.95 -3.08
CA PRO A 164 11.61 -3.19 -3.02
C PRO A 164 12.09 -4.16 -4.09
N MET A 165 13.38 -4.14 -4.36
CA MET A 165 14.03 -5.16 -5.18
C MET A 165 14.09 -6.50 -4.42
N ALA A 166 14.21 -7.61 -5.15
CA ALA A 166 14.02 -8.97 -4.62
C ALA A 166 14.96 -9.40 -3.47
N TRP A 167 16.06 -8.72 -3.24
CA TRP A 167 16.96 -8.97 -2.09
C TRP A 167 16.60 -8.19 -0.82
N HIS A 168 15.59 -7.32 -0.88
CA HIS A 168 15.04 -6.63 0.28
C HIS A 168 13.69 -7.21 0.65
N GLY A 169 13.31 -7.08 1.91
CA GLY A 169 12.03 -7.56 2.39
C GLY A 169 10.83 -6.87 1.72
N PHE A 170 9.91 -7.67 1.19
CA PHE A 170 8.61 -7.21 0.69
C PHE A 170 7.53 -7.63 1.67
N GLY A 171 6.93 -6.66 2.33
CA GLY A 171 5.87 -6.93 3.30
C GLY A 171 5.41 -5.67 4.03
N GLY A 172 4.22 -5.75 4.59
CA GLY A 172 3.61 -4.69 5.39
C GLY A 172 3.86 -4.85 6.89
N TRP A 173 3.31 -3.91 7.64
CA TRP A 173 3.17 -3.97 9.10
C TRP A 173 1.71 -4.12 9.47
N LYS A 174 1.42 -4.26 10.75
CA LYS A 174 0.05 -4.35 11.29
C LYS A 174 -0.74 -5.49 10.63
N ARG A 175 -1.99 -5.25 10.26
CA ARG A 175 -2.83 -6.26 9.58
C ARG A 175 -2.49 -6.50 8.11
N SER A 176 -1.49 -5.80 7.57
CA SER A 176 -1.02 -6.03 6.19
C SER A 176 -0.05 -7.21 6.07
N LEU A 177 0.32 -7.87 7.16
CA LEU A 177 1.20 -9.02 7.16
C LEU A 177 0.73 -10.06 8.19
N PHE A 178 0.78 -11.33 7.83
CA PHE A 178 0.62 -12.45 8.76
C PHE A 178 1.98 -12.89 9.29
N GLY A 179 2.23 -12.67 10.59
CA GLY A 179 3.54 -12.88 11.21
C GLY A 179 4.51 -11.70 10.97
N ASP A 180 5.81 -11.94 11.17
CA ASP A 180 6.82 -10.88 11.18
C ASP A 180 7.80 -10.94 10.01
N MET A 181 7.89 -12.08 9.32
CA MET A 181 8.84 -12.30 8.22
C MET A 181 8.30 -11.82 6.89
N HIS A 182 9.04 -10.96 6.22
CA HIS A 182 8.75 -10.49 4.89
C HIS A 182 9.07 -11.54 3.81
N ALA A 183 8.52 -11.40 2.59
CA ALA A 183 8.58 -12.42 1.54
C ALA A 183 9.92 -12.47 0.82
N TYR A 184 10.73 -11.50 0.69
CA TYR A 184 11.96 -11.49 -0.11
C TYR A 184 13.22 -11.37 0.77
N GLY A 185 14.40 -11.49 0.14
CA GLY A 185 15.69 -11.37 0.80
C GLY A 185 15.98 -12.52 1.76
N GLU A 186 16.80 -12.26 2.77
CA GLU A 186 17.19 -13.26 3.77
C GLU A 186 16.02 -13.80 4.58
N GLU A 187 15.01 -12.97 4.84
CA GLU A 187 13.82 -13.40 5.58
C GLU A 187 13.02 -14.46 4.82
N GLY A 188 12.94 -14.36 3.51
CA GLY A 188 12.31 -15.38 2.67
C GLY A 188 13.01 -16.73 2.79
N VAL A 189 14.34 -16.75 2.92
CA VAL A 189 15.10 -17.99 3.18
C VAL A 189 14.84 -18.50 4.59
N ARG A 190 14.88 -17.63 5.59
CA ARG A 190 14.64 -18.00 7.00
C ARG A 190 13.23 -18.55 7.21
N PHE A 191 12.25 -18.03 6.50
CA PHE A 191 10.87 -18.51 6.60
C PHE A 191 10.72 -19.99 6.25
N TYR A 192 11.44 -20.49 5.23
CA TYR A 192 11.36 -21.87 4.76
C TYR A 192 12.38 -22.79 5.39
N THR A 193 13.25 -22.30 6.30
CA THR A 193 14.32 -23.08 6.92
C THR A 193 14.20 -23.03 8.44
N LYS A 194 14.87 -23.96 9.10
CA LYS A 194 15.00 -23.97 10.57
C LYS A 194 16.47 -23.85 10.94
N GLN A 195 16.75 -22.95 11.87
CA GLN A 195 18.07 -22.84 12.45
C GLN A 195 18.33 -23.99 13.41
N LYS A 196 19.53 -24.59 13.34
CA LYS A 196 20.00 -25.63 14.26
C LYS A 196 21.33 -25.20 14.84
N SER A 197 21.41 -25.17 16.16
CA SER A 197 22.67 -24.98 16.88
C SER A 197 23.30 -26.34 17.18
N VAL A 198 24.57 -26.51 16.82
CA VAL A 198 25.33 -27.74 17.09
C VAL A 198 26.56 -27.37 17.87
N MET A 199 26.72 -27.95 19.07
CA MET A 199 27.95 -27.86 19.87
C MET A 199 28.65 -29.20 19.74
N GLN A 200 29.94 -29.19 19.42
CA GLN A 200 30.74 -30.40 19.24
C GLN A 200 32.07 -30.28 19.99
N ARG A 201 32.46 -31.38 20.57
CA ARG A 201 33.82 -31.55 21.17
C ARG A 201 34.42 -32.86 20.65
N TRP A 202 35.59 -32.79 20.10
CA TRP A 202 36.34 -33.95 19.59
C TRP A 202 37.49 -34.24 20.57
N PRO A 203 37.32 -35.17 21.56
CA PRO A 203 38.41 -35.53 22.47
C PRO A 203 39.53 -36.24 21.68
N GLN A 204 40.76 -35.90 21.99
CA GLN A 204 41.92 -36.50 21.31
C GLN A 204 42.16 -37.97 21.67
N SER A 205 41.49 -38.47 22.73
CA SER A 205 41.62 -39.86 23.16
C SER A 205 40.32 -40.35 23.80
N ILE A 206 39.88 -41.53 23.38
CA ILE A 206 38.73 -42.23 23.98
C ILE A 206 39.06 -42.75 25.40
N ALA A 207 40.33 -42.86 25.76
CA ALA A 207 40.83 -43.46 27.00
C ALA A 207 40.59 -42.62 28.27
N LYS A 208 40.20 -41.33 28.14
CA LYS A 208 40.01 -40.42 29.28
C LYS A 208 38.57 -40.18 29.71
N GLY A 209 37.60 -40.86 29.19
CA GLY A 209 36.21 -40.61 29.53
C GLY A 209 35.69 -39.22 29.14
N ALA A 210 34.41 -38.98 29.33
CA ALA A 210 33.78 -37.68 29.04
C ALA A 210 34.11 -36.72 30.25
N GLU A 211 34.90 -35.72 29.98
CA GLU A 211 35.14 -34.60 30.92
C GLU A 211 34.05 -33.53 30.68
N PHE A 212 33.10 -33.40 31.57
CA PHE A 212 32.08 -32.37 31.53
C PHE A 212 32.57 -31.09 32.27
N ALA A 213 33.66 -30.50 31.79
CA ALA A 213 34.13 -29.22 32.28
C ALA A 213 33.57 -28.10 31.39
N MET A 214 32.92 -27.12 31.99
CA MET A 214 32.55 -25.89 31.28
C MET A 214 33.80 -25.12 30.88
N PRO A 215 33.93 -24.67 29.62
CA PRO A 215 35.05 -23.82 29.23
C PRO A 215 35.00 -22.52 30.02
N THR A 216 36.03 -22.19 30.74
CA THR A 216 36.23 -20.88 31.38
C THR A 216 36.89 -19.97 30.35
N ALA A 217 36.35 -18.76 30.16
CA ALA A 217 37.03 -17.74 29.37
C ALA A 217 38.38 -17.40 30.04
N SER A 218 39.44 -17.57 29.30
CA SER A 218 40.79 -17.09 29.65
C SER A 218 41.01 -15.73 29.05
#